data_d3ececf95b52025fdc531f76d53b71aa
#
_entry.id   d3ececf95b52025fdc531f76d53b71aa
#
_cell.length_a   1.000
_cell.length_b   1.000
_cell.length_c   1.000
_cell.angle_alpha   90.00
_cell.angle_beta   90.00
_cell.angle_gamma   90.00
#
_symmetry.space_group_name_H-M   'P 1'
#
loop_
_entity.id
_entity.type
_entity.pdbx_description
1 polymer ?
#
loop_
_entity_poly.entity_id
_entity_poly.type
_entity_poly.pdbx_seq_one_letter_code
_entity_poly.pdbx_strand_id
1 'polypeptide(L)'
;MARHNDFGKKGEEAARDVLLRNGYIIRETNWRCDKYEIDIVAEKDTRLIVVEVKTRTSPINDLTKVITRKKIANIINAGKAYLAMNKLPYELQFDIILQIGEADDFETEHIEDAIIPPLKTY
;
A
#
# COMPACT_ATOMS: atom_id res chain seq x y z
N MET A 1 2.55 -15.29 -17.03
CA MET A 1 1.75 -14.37 -17.40
C MET A 1 0.60 -14.16 -16.56
N ALA A 2 -0.53 -14.64 -16.93
CA ALA A 2 -1.75 -14.38 -16.22
C ALA A 2 -1.70 -14.84 -14.77
N ARG A 3 -0.99 -15.92 -14.50
CA ARG A 3 -0.93 -16.45 -13.17
C ARG A 3 -0.35 -15.51 -12.13
N HIS A 4 0.77 -14.86 -12.46
CA HIS A 4 1.39 -13.91 -11.53
C HIS A 4 0.49 -12.70 -11.33
N ASN A 5 -0.09 -12.22 -12.43
CA ASN A 5 -0.98 -11.06 -12.32
C ASN A 5 -2.21 -11.39 -11.51
N ASP A 6 -2.76 -12.60 -11.69
CA ASP A 6 -3.95 -13.01 -10.95
C ASP A 6 -3.69 -13.12 -9.46
N PHE A 7 -2.55 -13.68 -9.08
CA PHE A 7 -2.20 -13.84 -7.67
C PHE A 7 -2.04 -12.48 -7.00
N GLY A 8 -1.26 -11.59 -7.61
CA GLY A 8 -1.08 -10.24 -7.07
C GLY A 8 -2.39 -9.47 -7.05
N LYS A 9 -3.20 -9.60 -8.11
CA LYS A 9 -4.46 -8.90 -8.19
C LYS A 9 -5.42 -9.39 -7.10
N LYS A 10 -5.47 -10.68 -6.85
CA LYS A 10 -6.31 -11.20 -5.78
C LYS A 10 -5.85 -10.72 -4.42
N GLY A 11 -4.54 -10.62 -4.22
CA GLY A 11 -4.01 -10.06 -2.98
C GLY A 11 -4.43 -8.61 -2.79
N GLU A 12 -4.40 -7.82 -3.86
CA GLU A 12 -4.83 -6.43 -3.78
C GLU A 12 -6.33 -6.31 -3.52
N GLU A 13 -7.14 -7.17 -4.17
CA GLU A 13 -8.57 -7.16 -3.93
C GLU A 13 -8.91 -7.52 -2.49
N ALA A 14 -8.22 -8.52 -1.94
CA ALA A 14 -8.41 -8.91 -0.55
C ALA A 14 -7.97 -7.79 0.38
N ALA A 15 -6.90 -7.09 0.05
CA ALA A 15 -6.42 -5.97 0.86
C ALA A 15 -7.45 -4.84 0.88
N ARG A 16 -8.05 -4.56 -0.28
CA ARG A 16 -9.11 -3.54 -0.36
C ARG A 16 -10.28 -3.90 0.55
N ASP A 17 -10.68 -5.18 0.53
CA ASP A 17 -11.78 -5.62 1.37
C ASP A 17 -11.46 -5.46 2.86
N VAL A 18 -10.23 -5.77 3.26
CA VAL A 18 -9.79 -5.58 4.64
C VAL A 18 -9.89 -4.10 5.02
N LEU A 19 -9.41 -3.21 4.16
CA LEU A 19 -9.47 -1.78 4.43
C LEU A 19 -10.92 -1.30 4.57
N LEU A 20 -11.79 -1.75 3.68
CA LEU A 20 -13.19 -1.36 3.75
C LEU A 20 -13.84 -1.81 5.05
N ARG A 21 -13.55 -3.06 5.47
CA ARG A 21 -14.10 -3.57 6.72
C ARG A 21 -13.60 -2.80 7.92
N ASN A 22 -12.43 -2.19 7.82
CA ASN A 22 -11.83 -1.44 8.92
C ASN A 22 -12.11 0.05 8.86
N GLY A 23 -13.07 0.45 8.02
CA GLY A 23 -13.55 1.83 8.01
C GLY A 23 -12.78 2.77 7.10
N TYR A 24 -11.91 2.25 6.25
CA TYR A 24 -11.20 3.09 5.29
C TYR A 24 -12.10 3.37 4.09
N ILE A 25 -11.92 4.54 3.49
CA ILE A 25 -12.59 4.91 2.25
C ILE A 25 -11.57 4.74 1.14
N ILE A 26 -11.88 3.90 0.15
CA ILE A 26 -10.98 3.66 -0.97
C ILE A 26 -11.18 4.78 -2.00
N ARG A 27 -10.11 5.50 -2.30
CA ARG A 27 -10.17 6.56 -3.29
C ARG A 27 -9.72 6.11 -4.66
N GLU A 28 -8.62 5.35 -4.73
CA GLU A 28 -8.07 4.89 -6.00
C GLU A 28 -7.46 3.51 -5.82
N THR A 29 -7.41 2.75 -6.90
CA THR A 29 -6.62 1.53 -6.95
C THR A 29 -5.71 1.63 -8.17
N ASN A 30 -4.46 1.17 -8.00
CA ASN A 30 -3.48 1.18 -9.08
C ASN A 30 -3.34 2.57 -9.71
N TRP A 31 -3.20 3.57 -8.84
CA TRP A 31 -3.11 4.96 -9.27
C TRP A 31 -1.70 5.26 -9.77
N ARG A 32 -1.62 5.96 -10.89
CA ARG A 32 -0.35 6.31 -11.49
C ARG A 32 -0.26 7.80 -11.76
N CYS A 33 0.94 8.33 -11.55
CA CYS A 33 1.26 9.71 -11.89
C CYS A 33 2.71 9.73 -12.32
N ASP A 34 2.96 10.02 -13.60
CA ASP A 34 4.29 9.92 -14.18
C ASP A 34 4.85 8.53 -13.98
N LYS A 35 5.99 8.42 -13.29
CA LYS A 35 6.64 7.14 -13.00
C LYS A 35 6.23 6.55 -11.67
N TYR A 36 5.35 7.24 -10.94
CA TYR A 36 4.93 6.79 -9.62
C TYR A 36 3.67 5.94 -9.73
N GLU A 37 3.58 4.96 -8.84
CA GLU A 37 2.41 4.08 -8.79
C GLU A 37 2.10 3.78 -7.33
N ILE A 38 0.81 3.80 -7.00
CA ILE A 38 0.31 3.44 -5.67
C ILE A 38 -0.72 2.35 -5.83
N ASP A 39 -0.57 1.24 -5.09
CA ASP A 39 -1.51 0.13 -5.20
C ASP A 39 -2.91 0.53 -4.75
N ILE A 40 -3.01 1.16 -3.58
CA ILE A 40 -4.30 1.63 -3.06
C ILE A 40 -4.10 2.99 -2.43
N VAL A 41 -4.97 3.93 -2.77
CA VAL A 41 -5.05 5.22 -2.10
C VAL A 41 -6.34 5.23 -1.30
N ALA A 42 -6.23 5.41 0.00
CA ALA A 42 -7.38 5.38 0.91
C ALA A 42 -7.36 6.60 1.81
N GLU A 43 -8.47 6.83 2.50
CA GLU A 43 -8.50 7.87 3.52
C GLU A 43 -9.21 7.36 4.76
N LYS A 44 -8.79 7.87 5.91
CA LYS A 44 -9.40 7.58 7.18
C LYS A 44 -8.99 8.66 8.17
N ASP A 45 -9.97 9.23 8.88
CA ASP A 45 -9.72 10.20 9.96
C ASP A 45 -8.83 11.37 9.52
N THR A 46 -9.16 11.98 8.39
CA THR A 46 -8.43 13.12 7.81
C THR A 46 -6.98 12.80 7.46
N ARG A 47 -6.70 11.53 7.15
CA ARG A 47 -5.40 11.11 6.65
C ARG A 47 -5.56 10.52 5.27
N LEU A 48 -4.58 10.77 4.42
CA LEU A 48 -4.46 10.06 3.15
C LEU A 48 -3.49 8.92 3.36
N ILE A 49 -3.95 7.72 3.11
CA ILE A 49 -3.14 6.53 3.36
C ILE A 49 -2.78 5.91 2.03
N VAL A 50 -1.48 5.89 1.73
CA VAL A 50 -0.97 5.21 0.54
C VAL A 50 -0.53 3.82 0.98
N VAL A 51 -1.05 2.80 0.31
CA VAL A 51 -0.90 1.41 0.72
C VAL A 51 -0.15 0.64 -0.33
N GLU A 52 0.90 -0.03 0.10
CA GLU A 52 1.63 -0.97 -0.74
C GLU A 52 1.22 -2.39 -0.35
N VAL A 53 0.79 -3.19 -1.32
CA VAL A 53 0.35 -4.56 -1.07
C VAL A 53 1.39 -5.52 -1.60
N LYS A 54 1.84 -6.45 -0.76
CA LYS A 54 2.78 -7.49 -1.16
C LYS A 54 2.12 -8.84 -0.94
N THR A 55 2.06 -9.63 -2.01
CA THR A 55 1.41 -10.93 -1.99
C THR A 55 2.47 -12.00 -2.18
N ARG A 56 2.55 -12.94 -1.24
CA ARG A 56 3.57 -13.99 -1.26
C ARG A 56 2.97 -15.30 -0.81
N THR A 57 3.56 -16.42 -1.24
CA THR A 57 3.10 -17.73 -0.78
C THR A 57 3.74 -18.13 0.54
N SER A 58 4.86 -17.51 0.90
CA SER A 58 5.59 -17.82 2.14
C SER A 58 5.71 -16.57 2.99
N PRO A 59 5.82 -16.74 4.31
CA PRO A 59 5.97 -15.60 5.20
C PRO A 59 7.16 -14.72 4.85
N ILE A 60 7.01 -13.42 5.09
CA ILE A 60 8.05 -12.45 4.86
C ILE A 60 8.72 -12.15 6.19
N ASN A 61 10.01 -12.49 6.30
CA ASN A 61 10.75 -12.31 7.53
C ASN A 61 11.46 -10.96 7.61
N ASP A 62 11.74 -10.36 6.46
CA ASP A 62 12.50 -9.12 6.43
C ASP A 62 11.88 -8.21 5.38
N LEU A 63 11.16 -7.20 5.83
CA LEU A 63 10.48 -6.26 4.94
C LEU A 63 11.43 -5.52 4.02
N THR A 64 12.67 -5.28 4.47
CA THR A 64 13.62 -4.54 3.64
C THR A 64 13.99 -5.31 2.38
N LYS A 65 13.75 -6.61 2.35
CA LYS A 65 14.03 -7.42 1.16
C LYS A 65 12.91 -7.39 0.14
N VAL A 66 11.71 -6.96 0.55
CA VAL A 66 10.58 -6.91 -0.38
C VAL A 66 10.20 -5.49 -0.73
N ILE A 67 10.61 -4.52 0.08
CA ILE A 67 10.30 -3.13 -0.20
C ILE A 67 11.53 -2.29 0.11
N THR A 68 12.08 -1.62 -0.90
CA THR A 68 13.30 -0.84 -0.75
C THR A 68 12.96 0.57 -0.29
N ARG A 69 13.98 1.26 0.26
CA ARG A 69 13.79 2.67 0.66
C ARG A 69 13.45 3.54 -0.55
N LYS A 70 14.04 3.22 -1.71
CA LYS A 70 13.71 3.95 -2.93
C LYS A 70 12.24 3.80 -3.29
N LYS A 71 11.72 2.58 -3.18
CA LYS A 71 10.31 2.33 -3.48
C LYS A 71 9.41 3.09 -2.52
N ILE A 72 9.76 3.09 -1.23
CA ILE A 72 8.99 3.81 -0.22
C ILE A 72 9.01 5.30 -0.51
N ALA A 73 10.18 5.85 -0.84
CA ALA A 73 10.29 7.28 -1.17
C ALA A 73 9.44 7.62 -2.38
N ASN A 74 9.41 6.76 -3.39
CA ASN A 74 8.59 6.98 -4.58
C ASN A 74 7.10 6.97 -4.23
N ILE A 75 6.68 6.04 -3.38
CA ILE A 75 5.29 5.95 -2.96
C ILE A 75 4.88 7.20 -2.17
N ILE A 76 5.75 7.66 -1.29
CA ILE A 76 5.47 8.86 -0.50
C ILE A 76 5.39 10.08 -1.41
N ASN A 77 6.30 10.20 -2.37
CA ASN A 77 6.25 11.31 -3.33
C ASN A 77 4.98 11.26 -4.17
N ALA A 78 4.54 10.07 -4.55
CA ALA A 78 3.27 9.90 -5.27
C ALA A 78 2.09 10.34 -4.40
N GLY A 79 2.14 10.00 -3.11
CA GLY A 79 1.09 10.43 -2.18
C GLY A 79 1.04 11.93 -2.02
N LYS A 80 2.21 12.58 -1.95
CA LYS A 80 2.26 14.04 -1.89
C LYS A 80 1.67 14.66 -3.14
N ALA A 81 1.97 14.08 -4.30
CA ALA A 81 1.41 14.56 -5.56
C ALA A 81 -0.12 14.41 -5.56
N TYR A 82 -0.61 13.30 -5.05
CA TYR A 82 -2.05 13.06 -4.96
C TYR A 82 -2.72 14.11 -4.09
N LEU A 83 -2.14 14.40 -2.93
CA LEU A 83 -2.68 15.42 -2.03
C LEU A 83 -2.76 16.77 -2.74
N ALA A 84 -1.69 17.14 -3.45
CA ALA A 84 -1.64 18.43 -4.13
C ALA A 84 -2.64 18.50 -5.27
N MET A 85 -2.72 17.43 -6.07
CA MET A 85 -3.61 17.41 -7.23
C MET A 85 -5.08 17.47 -6.83
N ASN A 86 -5.42 16.92 -5.68
CA ASN A 86 -6.79 16.87 -5.20
C ASN A 86 -7.08 17.91 -4.12
N LYS A 87 -6.08 18.75 -3.80
CA LYS A 87 -6.22 19.84 -2.83
C LYS A 87 -6.75 19.34 -1.49
N LEU A 88 -6.16 18.24 -1.01
CA LEU A 88 -6.59 17.62 0.25
C LEU A 88 -5.69 18.09 1.38
N PRO A 89 -6.27 18.64 2.46
CA PRO A 89 -5.49 19.10 3.61
C PRO A 89 -5.23 17.97 4.61
N TYR A 90 -5.00 16.76 4.13
CA TYR A 90 -4.82 15.59 4.96
C TYR A 90 -3.35 15.34 5.24
N GLU A 91 -3.07 14.67 6.35
CA GLU A 91 -1.74 14.16 6.60
C GLU A 91 -1.53 12.88 5.80
N LEU A 92 -0.29 12.66 5.38
CA LEU A 92 0.05 11.49 4.59
C LEU A 92 0.52 10.38 5.50
N GLN A 93 0.00 9.17 5.27
CA GLN A 93 0.40 7.99 6.02
C GLN A 93 0.71 6.87 5.03
N PHE A 94 1.75 6.08 5.32
CA PHE A 94 2.14 4.96 4.49
C PHE A 94 1.88 3.66 5.23
N ASP A 95 1.08 2.79 4.61
CA ASP A 95 0.75 1.48 5.16
C ASP A 95 1.26 0.38 4.24
N ILE A 96 1.57 -0.76 4.82
CA ILE A 96 1.92 -1.97 4.07
C ILE A 96 0.91 -3.05 4.43
N ILE A 97 0.40 -3.75 3.42
CA ILE A 97 -0.43 -4.93 3.65
C ILE A 97 0.28 -6.13 3.05
N LEU A 98 0.53 -7.14 3.89
CA LEU A 98 1.13 -8.39 3.46
C LEU A 98 0.03 -9.42 3.36
N GLN A 99 -0.07 -10.05 2.18
CA GLN A 99 -1.02 -11.14 1.93
C GLN A 99 -0.21 -12.40 1.75
N ILE A 100 -0.33 -13.31 2.69
CA ILE A 100 0.48 -14.53 2.70
C ILE A 100 -0.44 -15.73 2.52
N GLY A 101 -0.15 -16.56 1.53
CA GLY A 101 -0.90 -17.79 1.34
C GLY A 101 -1.28 -18.02 -0.11
N GLU A 102 -2.43 -18.65 -0.29
CA GLU A 102 -2.95 -18.98 -1.60
C GLU A 102 -4.02 -17.99 -2.02
N ALA A 103 -4.37 -17.99 -3.31
CA ALA A 103 -5.22 -16.96 -3.89
C ALA A 103 -6.58 -16.77 -3.20
N ASP A 104 -7.14 -17.81 -2.60
CA ASP A 104 -8.45 -17.71 -1.98
C ASP A 104 -8.38 -17.82 -0.46
N ASP A 105 -7.18 -17.79 0.10
CA ASP A 105 -7.01 -18.00 1.54
C ASP A 105 -5.75 -17.28 1.99
N PHE A 106 -5.82 -15.95 2.04
CA PHE A 106 -4.69 -15.15 2.51
C PHE A 106 -4.79 -14.90 4.00
N GLU A 107 -3.62 -14.96 4.63
CA GLU A 107 -3.45 -14.42 5.96
C GLU A 107 -2.95 -13.00 5.78
N THR A 108 -3.69 -12.03 6.30
CA THR A 108 -3.41 -10.62 6.08
C THR A 108 -2.72 -10.02 7.28
N GLU A 109 -1.61 -9.34 7.03
CA GLU A 109 -0.97 -8.52 8.05
C GLU A 109 -1.00 -7.09 7.56
N HIS A 110 -1.63 -6.20 8.32
CA HIS A 110 -1.75 -4.78 7.98
C HIS A 110 -0.82 -4.00 8.90
N ILE A 111 0.23 -3.44 8.33
CA ILE A 111 1.21 -2.65 9.06
C ILE A 111 0.85 -1.19 8.84
N GLU A 112 0.25 -0.57 9.85
CA GLU A 112 -0.18 0.82 9.74
C GLU A 112 0.98 1.74 10.07
N ASP A 113 1.02 2.87 9.36
CA ASP A 113 2.03 3.90 9.57
C ASP A 113 3.42 3.29 9.55
N ALA A 114 3.72 2.60 8.46
CA ALA A 114 4.94 1.79 8.34
C ALA A 114 6.13 2.68 7.98
N ILE A 115 6.62 3.44 8.93
CA ILE A 115 7.76 4.32 8.70
C ILE A 115 9.04 3.57 9.04
N ILE A 116 9.91 3.46 8.03
CA ILE A 116 11.21 2.83 8.21
C ILE A 116 12.12 3.87 8.86
N PRO A 117 12.72 3.58 10.03
CA PRO A 117 13.51 4.57 10.77
C PRO A 117 14.47 5.42 9.97
N PRO A 118 15.26 4.89 9.02
CA PRO A 118 16.15 5.75 8.24
C PRO A 118 15.48 6.87 7.49
N LEU A 119 14.18 6.76 7.23
CA LEU A 119 13.44 7.81 6.54
C LEU A 119 13.05 8.95 7.47
N LYS A 120 13.19 8.76 8.77
CA LYS A 120 12.82 9.77 9.74
C LYS A 120 13.98 10.68 10.13
N THR A 121 15.18 10.34 9.76
CA THR A 121 16.35 10.98 10.33
C THR A 121 16.86 12.19 9.55
N TYR A 122 16.05 12.70 8.66
CA TYR A 122 16.47 13.90 7.95
C TYR A 122 15.35 14.77 7.51
#